data_22ea5222773df269ec2990fa3a5e11cd
#
_entry.id   22ea5222773df269ec2990fa3a5e11cd
#
_cell.length_a   1.000
_cell.length_b   1.000
_cell.length_c   1.000
_cell.angle_alpha   90.00
_cell.angle_beta   90.00
_cell.angle_gamma   90.00
#
_symmetry.space_group_name_H-M   'P 1'
#
loop_
_entity.id
_entity.type
_entity.pdbx_description
1 polymer ?
#
loop_
_entity_poly.entity_id
_entity_poly.type
_entity_poly.pdbx_seq_one_letter_code
_entity_poly.pdbx_strand_id
1 'polypeptide(L)'
;MIFQTKYPSPVGMLTLSGDGEALTGLWLQGQKYYAASLPDDAPVQDDLPIFAQAKAWLDAYFGGEALPPLPTLAPEGSAFQKDVWALLQEIPYGSTTTYGALAAELNLRGHATSARAVGGAVGHNPISIIIPCHRVLGADGSLTGYAGGIEAKRFLLELEAE
;
A
#
# COMPACT_ATOMS: atom_id res chain seq x y z
N MET A 1 -2.90 14.09 -16.26
CA MET A 1 -2.89 12.79 -16.98
C MET A 1 -2.25 11.74 -16.11
N ILE A 2 -2.77 10.53 -16.14
CA ILE A 2 -2.22 9.40 -15.37
C ILE A 2 -1.43 8.50 -16.31
N PHE A 3 -0.23 8.14 -15.88
CA PHE A 3 0.68 7.24 -16.59
C PHE A 3 0.86 5.96 -15.80
N GLN A 4 1.37 4.90 -16.44
CA GLN A 4 1.62 3.63 -15.78
C GLN A 4 2.98 3.05 -16.15
N THR A 5 3.47 2.17 -15.29
CA THR A 5 4.65 1.36 -15.54
C THR A 5 4.51 0.03 -14.80
N LYS A 6 5.34 -0.93 -15.15
CA LYS A 6 5.37 -2.26 -14.53
C LYS A 6 6.67 -2.48 -13.78
N TYR A 7 6.60 -3.29 -12.74
CA TYR A 7 7.77 -3.64 -11.92
C TYR A 7 7.68 -5.12 -11.53
N PRO A 8 8.59 -5.97 -12.03
CA PRO A 8 8.63 -7.37 -11.60
C PRO A 8 9.20 -7.47 -10.19
N SER A 9 8.50 -8.17 -9.31
CA SER A 9 8.88 -8.29 -7.90
C SER A 9 8.81 -9.74 -7.43
N PRO A 10 9.35 -10.04 -6.21
CA PRO A 10 9.21 -11.37 -5.63
C PRO A 10 7.77 -11.79 -5.35
N VAL A 11 6.84 -10.85 -5.27
CA VAL A 11 5.40 -11.15 -5.08
C VAL A 11 4.62 -11.05 -6.40
N GLY A 12 5.31 -11.02 -7.53
CA GLY A 12 4.70 -10.97 -8.85
C GLY A 12 4.83 -9.61 -9.51
N MET A 13 4.19 -9.46 -10.65
CA MET A 13 4.24 -8.20 -11.40
C MET A 13 3.43 -7.12 -10.68
N LEU A 14 4.06 -5.98 -10.45
CA LEU A 14 3.39 -4.81 -9.88
C LEU A 14 3.07 -3.82 -10.99
N THR A 15 1.92 -3.15 -10.88
CA THR A 15 1.55 -2.03 -11.74
C THR A 15 1.59 -0.77 -10.91
N LEU A 16 2.33 0.24 -11.39
CA LEU A 16 2.45 1.54 -10.75
C LEU A 16 1.74 2.58 -11.60
N SER A 17 1.07 3.54 -10.94
CA SER A 17 0.50 4.70 -11.63
C SER A 17 0.97 5.99 -10.99
N GLY A 18 1.01 7.06 -11.79
CA GLY A 18 1.42 8.37 -11.33
C GLY A 18 0.95 9.46 -12.28
N ASP A 19 0.89 10.69 -11.75
CA ASP A 19 0.42 11.84 -12.52
C ASP A 19 1.57 12.73 -13.06
N GLY A 20 2.81 12.24 -12.96
CA GLY A 20 4.00 12.99 -13.34
C GLY A 20 4.69 13.66 -12.15
N GLU A 21 4.01 13.88 -11.05
CA GLU A 21 4.56 14.50 -9.84
C GLU A 21 4.51 13.57 -8.63
N ALA A 22 3.48 12.73 -8.55
CA ALA A 22 3.23 11.85 -7.41
C ALA A 22 2.83 10.46 -7.86
N LEU A 23 3.10 9.48 -7.01
CA LEU A 23 2.63 8.10 -7.19
C LEU A 23 1.17 8.03 -6.74
N THR A 24 0.29 7.55 -7.62
CA THR A 24 -1.14 7.47 -7.34
C THR A 24 -1.62 6.05 -7.10
N GLY A 25 -0.84 5.05 -7.50
CA GLY A 25 -1.22 3.66 -7.32
C GLY A 25 -0.04 2.70 -7.41
N LEU A 26 -0.19 1.56 -6.74
CA LEU A 26 0.70 0.41 -6.82
C LEU A 26 -0.13 -0.81 -6.49
N TRP A 27 -0.29 -1.71 -7.44
CA TRP A 27 -1.14 -2.90 -7.28
C TRP A 27 -0.36 -4.16 -7.63
N LEU A 28 -0.62 -5.24 -6.87
CA LEU A 28 -0.14 -6.57 -7.20
C LEU A 28 -1.05 -7.16 -8.27
N GLN A 29 -0.49 -7.87 -9.23
CA GLN A 29 -1.27 -8.53 -10.28
C GLN A 29 -2.28 -9.49 -9.63
N GLY A 30 -3.54 -9.37 -10.02
CA GLY A 30 -4.62 -10.22 -9.51
C GLY A 30 -5.19 -9.82 -8.16
N GLN A 31 -4.71 -8.71 -7.56
CA GLN A 31 -5.28 -8.29 -6.28
C GLN A 31 -6.72 -7.80 -6.42
N LYS A 32 -7.48 -7.91 -5.32
CA LYS A 32 -8.82 -7.33 -5.23
C LYS A 32 -8.73 -5.82 -5.45
N TYR A 33 -9.66 -5.26 -6.22
CA TYR A 33 -9.65 -3.85 -6.64
C TYR A 33 -8.41 -3.46 -7.44
N TYR A 34 -7.84 -4.42 -8.18
CA TYR A 34 -6.66 -4.19 -9.02
C TYR A 34 -6.89 -3.00 -9.95
N ALA A 35 -5.93 -2.07 -9.94
CA ALA A 35 -5.91 -0.89 -10.82
C ALA A 35 -7.22 -0.08 -10.80
N ALA A 36 -7.92 -0.05 -9.64
CA ALA A 36 -9.25 0.56 -9.54
C ALA A 36 -9.28 2.03 -9.94
N SER A 37 -8.19 2.77 -9.68
CA SER A 37 -8.09 4.20 -10.03
C SER A 37 -7.24 4.45 -11.28
N LEU A 38 -6.84 3.39 -11.99
CA LEU A 38 -6.02 3.52 -13.19
C LEU A 38 -6.92 3.52 -14.43
N PRO A 39 -6.89 4.59 -15.26
CA PRO A 39 -7.62 4.57 -16.52
C PRO A 39 -7.14 3.43 -17.44
N ASP A 40 -8.06 2.80 -18.16
CA ASP A 40 -7.76 1.69 -19.06
C ASP A 40 -6.75 2.08 -20.15
N ASP A 41 -6.78 3.34 -20.57
CA ASP A 41 -5.92 3.88 -21.64
C ASP A 41 -4.71 4.64 -21.12
N ALA A 42 -4.36 4.50 -19.83
CA ALA A 42 -3.22 5.19 -19.27
C ALA A 42 -1.94 4.84 -20.04
N PRO A 43 -1.23 5.84 -20.60
CA PRO A 43 -0.02 5.55 -21.38
C PRO A 43 1.11 5.01 -20.50
N VAL A 44 1.89 4.11 -21.05
CA VAL A 44 3.07 3.56 -20.40
C VAL A 44 4.22 4.57 -20.55
N GLN A 45 4.79 4.99 -19.41
CA GLN A 45 5.92 5.93 -19.36
C GLN A 45 6.92 5.44 -18.31
N ASP A 46 7.82 4.56 -18.71
CA ASP A 46 8.72 3.88 -17.79
C ASP A 46 9.78 4.79 -17.16
N ASP A 47 10.05 5.92 -17.79
CA ASP A 47 11.15 6.81 -17.44
C ASP A 47 10.75 8.06 -16.64
N LEU A 48 9.51 8.16 -16.18
CA LEU A 48 9.10 9.28 -15.33
C LEU A 48 9.92 9.28 -14.03
N PRO A 49 10.39 10.46 -13.56
CA PRO A 49 11.15 10.54 -12.32
C PRO A 49 10.45 9.91 -11.11
N ILE A 50 9.13 10.09 -11.00
CA ILE A 50 8.38 9.49 -9.89
C ILE A 50 8.43 7.95 -9.94
N PHE A 51 8.39 7.36 -11.14
CA PHE A 51 8.50 5.91 -11.30
C PHE A 51 9.92 5.42 -10.99
N ALA A 52 10.94 6.15 -11.41
CA ALA A 52 12.32 5.81 -11.08
C ALA A 52 12.53 5.82 -9.57
N GLN A 53 11.99 6.82 -8.90
CA GLN A 53 12.06 6.94 -7.43
C GLN A 53 11.31 5.80 -6.73
N ALA A 54 10.12 5.45 -7.20
CA ALA A 54 9.34 4.36 -6.63
C ALA A 54 10.04 3.01 -6.85
N LYS A 55 10.59 2.78 -8.03
CA LYS A 55 11.32 1.53 -8.34
C LYS A 55 12.59 1.42 -7.49
N ALA A 56 13.32 2.51 -7.28
CA ALA A 56 14.49 2.51 -6.41
C ALA A 56 14.10 2.17 -4.96
N TRP A 57 12.99 2.70 -4.48
CA TRP A 57 12.47 2.37 -3.16
C TRP A 57 12.11 0.89 -3.06
N LEU A 58 11.44 0.35 -4.07
CA LEU A 58 11.07 -1.07 -4.12
C LEU A 58 12.30 -1.98 -4.20
N ASP A 59 13.31 -1.59 -4.98
CA ASP A 59 14.57 -2.35 -5.07
C ASP A 59 15.23 -2.44 -3.69
N ALA A 60 15.31 -1.35 -2.95
CA ALA A 60 15.87 -1.33 -1.61
C ALA A 60 15.01 -2.15 -0.63
N TYR A 61 13.69 -2.02 -0.73
CA TYR A 61 12.76 -2.75 0.13
C TYR A 61 12.91 -4.25 -0.02
N PHE A 62 12.84 -4.77 -1.26
CA PHE A 62 12.96 -6.20 -1.51
C PHE A 62 14.40 -6.71 -1.32
N GLY A 63 15.38 -5.84 -1.43
CA GLY A 63 16.79 -6.19 -1.22
C GLY A 63 17.23 -6.18 0.24
N GLY A 64 16.36 -5.78 1.16
CA GLY A 64 16.71 -5.67 2.58
C GLY A 64 17.70 -4.55 2.87
N GLU A 65 17.77 -3.55 2.00
CA GLU A 65 18.68 -2.41 2.13
C GLU A 65 18.01 -1.25 2.86
N ALA A 66 18.81 -0.25 3.24
CA ALA A 66 18.28 0.97 3.84
C ALA A 66 17.33 1.66 2.86
N LEU A 67 16.12 2.01 3.33
CA LEU A 67 15.10 2.60 2.46
C LEU A 67 15.45 4.05 2.12
N PRO A 68 15.39 4.42 0.83
CA PRO A 68 15.50 5.83 0.44
C PRO A 68 14.24 6.60 0.89
N PRO A 69 14.23 7.94 0.78
CA PRO A 69 13.05 8.71 1.07
C PRO A 69 11.85 8.23 0.25
N LEU A 70 10.65 8.27 0.85
CA LEU A 70 9.43 7.89 0.14
C LEU A 70 9.20 8.81 -1.05
N PRO A 71 8.74 8.26 -2.19
CA PRO A 71 8.23 9.12 -3.27
C PRO A 71 7.01 9.88 -2.78
N THR A 72 6.69 10.98 -3.43
CA THR A 72 5.45 11.71 -3.14
C THR A 72 4.25 10.84 -3.47
N LEU A 73 3.35 10.67 -2.52
CA LEU A 73 2.16 9.83 -2.66
C LEU A 73 0.91 10.69 -2.78
N ALA A 74 0.03 10.35 -3.71
CA ALA A 74 -1.25 11.03 -3.91
C ALA A 74 -2.37 10.01 -4.14
N PRO A 75 -2.70 9.19 -3.12
CA PRO A 75 -3.76 8.19 -3.25
C PRO A 75 -5.12 8.87 -3.36
N GLU A 76 -5.97 8.38 -4.25
CA GLU A 76 -7.34 8.86 -4.38
C GLU A 76 -8.28 8.07 -3.49
N GLY A 77 -9.16 8.77 -2.78
CA GLY A 77 -10.14 8.15 -1.91
C GLY A 77 -10.91 9.17 -1.10
N SER A 78 -11.83 8.70 -0.27
CA SER A 78 -12.58 9.54 0.65
C SER A 78 -11.68 10.12 1.74
N ALA A 79 -12.16 11.14 2.45
CA ALA A 79 -11.42 11.71 3.57
C ALA A 79 -11.11 10.64 4.63
N PHE A 80 -12.09 9.78 4.94
CA PHE A 80 -11.89 8.69 5.89
C PHE A 80 -10.82 7.71 5.40
N GLN A 81 -10.90 7.28 4.15
CA GLN A 81 -9.90 6.37 3.57
C GLN A 81 -8.49 6.99 3.65
N LYS A 82 -8.36 8.25 3.29
CA LYS A 82 -7.05 8.93 3.34
C LYS A 82 -6.50 9.00 4.76
N ASP A 83 -7.36 9.22 5.75
CA ASP A 83 -6.95 9.24 7.16
C ASP A 83 -6.48 7.85 7.62
N VAL A 84 -7.18 6.80 7.21
CA VAL A 84 -6.75 5.42 7.49
C VAL A 84 -5.40 5.14 6.84
N TRP A 85 -5.23 5.49 5.57
CA TRP A 85 -3.97 5.25 4.85
C TRP A 85 -2.81 6.04 5.44
N ALA A 86 -3.06 7.27 5.91
CA ALA A 86 -2.03 8.06 6.61
C ALA A 86 -1.61 7.37 7.91
N LEU A 87 -2.56 6.82 8.64
CA LEU A 87 -2.27 6.08 9.88
C LEU A 87 -1.47 4.81 9.59
N LEU A 88 -1.74 4.12 8.49
CA LEU A 88 -0.95 2.95 8.08
C LEU A 88 0.52 3.30 7.90
N GLN A 89 0.83 4.49 7.38
CA GLN A 89 2.21 4.92 7.17
C GLN A 89 2.97 5.15 8.48
N GLU A 90 2.26 5.26 9.61
CA GLU A 90 2.88 5.39 10.92
C GLU A 90 3.33 4.05 11.51
N ILE A 91 2.92 2.92 10.91
CA ILE A 91 3.34 1.60 11.39
C ILE A 91 4.78 1.35 10.98
N PRO A 92 5.71 1.17 11.95
CA PRO A 92 7.12 1.00 11.59
C PRO A 92 7.40 -0.29 10.82
N TYR A 93 8.43 -0.25 10.01
CA TYR A 93 8.96 -1.43 9.33
C TYR A 93 9.26 -2.53 10.37
N GLY A 94 8.82 -3.75 10.09
CA GLY A 94 9.01 -4.87 11.00
C GLY A 94 7.99 -4.97 12.13
N SER A 95 7.04 -4.02 12.21
CA SER A 95 5.98 -4.01 13.21
C SER A 95 4.64 -4.35 12.59
N THR A 96 3.69 -4.76 13.42
CA THR A 96 2.32 -5.06 13.00
C THR A 96 1.33 -4.40 13.95
N THR A 97 0.08 -4.28 13.49
CA THR A 97 -1.01 -3.79 14.30
C THR A 97 -2.28 -4.59 13.94
N THR A 98 -3.41 -4.23 14.51
CA THR A 98 -4.68 -4.89 14.22
C THR A 98 -5.70 -3.85 13.75
N TYR A 99 -6.77 -4.32 13.10
CA TYR A 99 -7.87 -3.44 12.68
C TYR A 99 -8.52 -2.75 13.89
N GLY A 100 -8.64 -3.48 15.01
CA GLY A 100 -9.19 -2.91 16.23
C GLY A 100 -8.32 -1.83 16.83
N ALA A 101 -7.00 -2.01 16.82
CA ALA A 101 -6.07 -1.00 17.33
C ALA A 101 -6.10 0.26 16.46
N LEU A 102 -6.20 0.10 15.14
CA LEU A 102 -6.35 1.25 14.23
C LEU A 102 -7.66 1.98 14.48
N ALA A 103 -8.76 1.25 14.68
CA ALA A 103 -10.06 1.86 14.97
C ALA A 103 -10.02 2.64 16.30
N ALA A 104 -9.38 2.08 17.33
CA ALA A 104 -9.22 2.75 18.61
C ALA A 104 -8.44 4.07 18.46
N GLU A 105 -7.36 4.05 17.71
CA GLU A 105 -6.56 5.26 17.45
C GLU A 105 -7.36 6.32 16.70
N LEU A 106 -8.11 5.91 15.68
CA LEU A 106 -8.96 6.82 14.92
C LEU A 106 -10.06 7.43 15.78
N ASN A 107 -10.65 6.65 16.70
CA ASN A 107 -11.65 7.16 17.64
C ASN A 107 -11.02 8.22 18.57
N LEU A 108 -9.79 8.00 19.01
CA LEU A 108 -9.06 8.99 19.82
C LEU A 108 -8.80 10.28 19.04
N ARG A 109 -8.67 10.19 17.71
CA ARG A 109 -8.44 11.35 16.83
C ARG A 109 -9.74 12.00 16.35
N GLY A 110 -10.89 11.58 16.87
CA GLY A 110 -12.17 12.22 16.56
C GLY A 110 -13.03 11.52 15.51
N HIS A 111 -12.61 10.34 15.01
CA HIS A 111 -13.40 9.57 14.06
C HIS A 111 -14.23 8.52 14.81
N ALA A 112 -15.54 8.55 14.65
CA ALA A 112 -16.41 7.48 15.18
C ALA A 112 -16.40 6.32 14.18
N THR A 113 -15.59 5.29 14.44
CA THR A 113 -15.42 4.19 13.51
C THR A 113 -15.28 2.83 14.21
N SER A 114 -15.24 1.76 13.43
CA SER A 114 -15.15 0.39 13.90
C SER A 114 -14.03 -0.34 13.17
N ALA A 115 -13.59 -1.49 13.71
CA ALA A 115 -12.62 -2.35 13.06
C ALA A 115 -13.07 -2.76 11.65
N ARG A 116 -14.37 -3.01 11.47
CA ARG A 116 -14.92 -3.39 10.16
C ARG A 116 -14.80 -2.27 9.14
N ALA A 117 -15.14 -1.04 9.51
CA ALA A 117 -15.02 0.11 8.63
C ALA A 117 -13.56 0.39 8.26
N VAL A 118 -12.67 0.27 9.24
CA VAL A 118 -11.22 0.40 9.00
C VAL A 118 -10.74 -0.69 8.04
N GLY A 119 -11.19 -1.93 8.24
CA GLY A 119 -10.84 -3.05 7.35
C GLY A 119 -11.22 -2.79 5.90
N GLY A 120 -12.40 -2.20 5.67
CA GLY A 120 -12.82 -1.80 4.33
C GLY A 120 -11.88 -0.77 3.71
N ALA A 121 -11.50 0.26 4.47
CA ALA A 121 -10.58 1.29 3.98
C ALA A 121 -9.18 0.72 3.72
N VAL A 122 -8.69 -0.16 4.60
CA VAL A 122 -7.40 -0.83 4.44
C VAL A 122 -7.40 -1.66 3.14
N GLY A 123 -8.49 -2.40 2.89
CA GLY A 123 -8.61 -3.24 1.70
C GLY A 123 -8.65 -2.45 0.39
N HIS A 124 -9.03 -1.18 0.42
CA HIS A 124 -9.08 -0.30 -0.75
C HIS A 124 -7.81 0.53 -0.95
N ASN A 125 -6.77 0.30 -0.15
CA ASN A 125 -5.50 1.02 -0.29
C ASN A 125 -4.99 0.93 -1.73
N PRO A 126 -4.85 2.06 -2.44
CA PRO A 126 -4.43 2.03 -3.84
C PRO A 126 -2.91 1.94 -4.03
N ILE A 127 -2.12 2.07 -2.96
CA ILE A 127 -0.65 2.05 -3.05
C ILE A 127 -0.13 0.96 -2.11
N SER A 128 -0.28 -0.30 -2.52
CA SER A 128 0.15 -1.44 -1.73
C SER A 128 1.67 -1.40 -1.47
N ILE A 129 2.12 -2.05 -0.42
CA ILE A 129 3.52 -2.16 0.00
C ILE A 129 4.06 -0.85 0.56
N ILE A 130 4.03 0.24 -0.19
CA ILE A 130 4.53 1.55 0.27
C ILE A 130 3.63 2.10 1.38
N ILE A 131 2.31 2.07 1.18
CA ILE A 131 1.36 2.27 2.27
C ILE A 131 1.10 0.88 2.86
N PRO A 132 1.65 0.56 4.04
CA PRO A 132 1.87 -0.83 4.46
C PRO A 132 0.63 -1.52 5.03
N CYS A 133 -0.40 -1.70 4.21
CA CYS A 133 -1.61 -2.40 4.64
C CYS A 133 -1.35 -3.87 5.02
N HIS A 134 -0.25 -4.46 4.55
CA HIS A 134 0.15 -5.81 4.94
C HIS A 134 0.54 -5.94 6.42
N ARG A 135 0.81 -4.82 7.10
CA ARG A 135 1.17 -4.80 8.54
C ARG A 135 -0.04 -4.83 9.46
N VAL A 136 -1.26 -4.94 8.91
CA VAL A 136 -2.48 -5.02 9.70
C VAL A 136 -2.95 -6.47 9.75
N LEU A 137 -3.15 -6.98 10.97
CA LEU A 137 -3.53 -8.36 11.22
C LEU A 137 -4.93 -8.42 11.86
N GLY A 138 -5.55 -9.60 11.83
CA GLY A 138 -6.76 -9.86 12.60
C GLY A 138 -6.48 -9.79 14.11
N ALA A 139 -7.54 -9.69 14.91
CA ALA A 139 -7.42 -9.56 16.37
C ALA A 139 -6.65 -10.72 17.03
N ASP A 140 -6.70 -11.90 16.41
CA ASP A 140 -6.00 -13.09 16.87
C ASP A 140 -4.61 -13.27 16.23
N GLY A 141 -4.13 -12.27 15.49
CA GLY A 141 -2.86 -12.32 14.76
C GLY A 141 -2.95 -13.00 13.41
N SER A 142 -4.15 -13.36 12.94
CA SER A 142 -4.31 -14.05 11.66
C SER A 142 -4.03 -13.15 10.46
N LEU A 143 -3.54 -13.76 9.37
CA LEU A 143 -3.26 -13.07 8.12
C LEU A 143 -4.52 -13.01 7.27
N THR A 144 -5.43 -12.07 7.57
CA THR A 144 -6.70 -11.95 6.85
C THR A 144 -6.79 -10.62 6.10
N GLY A 145 -7.61 -10.60 5.07
CA GLY A 145 -8.08 -9.36 4.45
C GLY A 145 -7.10 -8.60 3.58
N TYR A 146 -6.00 -9.19 3.17
CA TYR A 146 -5.06 -8.50 2.29
C TYR A 146 -5.52 -8.59 0.83
N ALA A 147 -5.65 -7.43 0.18
CA ALA A 147 -6.11 -7.36 -1.21
C ALA A 147 -5.16 -8.08 -2.18
N GLY A 148 -3.87 -8.06 -1.91
CA GLY A 148 -2.87 -8.74 -2.73
C GLY A 148 -2.76 -10.24 -2.49
N GLY A 149 -3.56 -10.80 -1.56
CA GLY A 149 -3.54 -12.22 -1.25
C GLY A 149 -2.69 -12.57 -0.03
N ILE A 150 -3.07 -13.64 0.65
CA ILE A 150 -2.42 -14.05 1.91
C ILE A 150 -0.96 -14.44 1.70
N GLU A 151 -0.64 -15.09 0.58
CA GLU A 151 0.73 -15.49 0.29
C GLU A 151 1.67 -14.28 0.15
N ALA A 152 1.21 -13.22 -0.55
CA ALA A 152 1.96 -11.99 -0.68
C ALA A 152 2.12 -11.30 0.69
N LYS A 153 1.06 -11.26 1.48
CA LYS A 153 1.11 -10.67 2.83
C LYS A 153 2.12 -11.41 3.71
N ARG A 154 2.09 -12.73 3.69
CA ARG A 154 3.05 -13.54 4.45
C ARG A 154 4.48 -13.26 4.00
N PHE A 155 4.72 -13.21 2.69
CA PHE A 155 6.04 -12.92 2.15
C PHE A 155 6.57 -11.57 2.65
N LEU A 156 5.74 -10.52 2.58
CA LEU A 156 6.14 -9.18 2.99
C LEU A 156 6.44 -9.12 4.50
N LEU A 157 5.62 -9.75 5.32
CA LEU A 157 5.84 -9.78 6.77
C LEU A 157 7.11 -10.55 7.14
N GLU A 158 7.37 -11.68 6.49
CA GLU A 158 8.58 -12.45 6.72
C GLU A 158 9.83 -11.69 6.28
N LEU A 159 9.74 -10.99 5.15
CA LEU A 159 10.84 -10.14 4.67
C LEU A 159 11.18 -9.06 5.70
N GLU A 160 10.16 -8.41 6.27
CA GLU A 160 10.35 -7.34 7.25
C GLU A 160 10.83 -7.87 8.62
N ALA A 161 10.64 -9.15 8.89
CA ALA A 161 11.07 -9.75 10.15
C ALA A 161 12.54 -10.18 10.15
N GLU A 162 13.19 -10.15 9.01
CA GLU A 162 14.60 -10.54 8.87
C GLU A 162 15.55 -9.53 9.49
#